data_e0c04ac5833ea447c77203bcb34fe710
#
_entry.id   e0c04ac5833ea447c77203bcb34fe710
#
_cell.length_a   1.000
_cell.length_b   1.000
_cell.length_c   1.000
_cell.angle_alpha   90.00
_cell.angle_beta   90.00
_cell.angle_gamma   90.00
#
_symmetry.space_group_name_H-M   'P 1'
#
loop_
_entity.id
_entity.type
_entity.pdbx_description
1 polymer ?
#
loop_
_entity_poly.entity_id
_entity_poly.type
_entity_poly.pdbx_seq_one_letter_code
_entity_poly.pdbx_strand_id
1 'polypeptide(L)'
;MCEWRIAVKIIGKKIKEARKAKKINQKSLAEGICSQSALSNIENKNICKDFDVLIALCERLEINVEDCITEVESQYLDNALKKVNALCIQLKHKEAYQAIKQINFSQKNVNKELISKFLFFKGLTSLLGNNDQEEALNYLLKGSQSDQGLTIYNVLSLNAVGTLHELQKNYSQAKVYYDKSVQFLENFKYKYPQEACRMFYNTAKFYSEIKEYENALNYSEKGLEVARHCSTSYFLEYLLYEKAYNLYKLDQPAKEDYEQALLFAKYFQNEGILTYIKNDIDTFFRNSTEENQM
;
A
#
# COMPACT_ATOMS: atom_id res chain seq x y z
N MET A 1 -12.31 16.32 18.27
CA MET A 1 -11.95 15.00 18.84
C MET A 1 -12.46 13.93 17.89
N CYS A 2 -11.58 13.35 17.08
CA CYS A 2 -11.96 12.22 16.23
C CYS A 2 -12.04 10.97 17.11
N GLU A 3 -13.27 10.51 17.35
CA GLU A 3 -13.49 9.21 17.96
C GLU A 3 -12.97 8.13 17.01
N TRP A 4 -11.82 7.58 17.32
CA TRP A 4 -11.31 6.34 16.73
C TRP A 4 -12.18 5.19 17.25
N ARG A 5 -13.33 4.96 16.60
CA ARG A 5 -14.09 3.72 16.81
C ARG A 5 -13.29 2.58 16.18
N ILE A 6 -12.43 1.95 16.96
CA ILE A 6 -11.84 0.67 16.58
C ILE A 6 -13.01 -0.32 16.47
N ALA A 7 -13.35 -0.71 15.26
CA ALA A 7 -14.38 -1.70 15.03
C ALA A 7 -13.82 -3.09 15.38
N VAL A 8 -13.87 -3.44 16.66
CA VAL A 8 -13.45 -4.74 17.17
C VAL A 8 -14.66 -5.67 17.19
N LYS A 9 -14.53 -6.86 16.63
CA LYS A 9 -15.55 -7.91 16.72
C LYS A 9 -15.26 -8.78 17.95
N ILE A 10 -16.25 -8.93 18.82
CA ILE A 10 -16.11 -9.71 20.05
C ILE A 10 -16.34 -11.20 19.73
N ILE A 11 -15.56 -12.05 20.40
CA ILE A 11 -15.74 -13.50 20.41
C ILE A 11 -16.47 -13.89 21.69
N GLY A 12 -17.77 -13.61 21.77
CA GLY A 12 -18.60 -13.87 22.96
C GLY A 12 -18.59 -15.33 23.39
N LYS A 13 -18.33 -16.25 22.47
CA LYS A 13 -18.17 -17.69 22.77
C LYS A 13 -17.05 -17.95 23.76
N LYS A 14 -15.90 -17.26 23.67
CA LYS A 14 -14.78 -17.39 24.62
C LYS A 14 -15.16 -16.93 26.02
N ILE A 15 -15.87 -15.79 26.11
CA ILE A 15 -16.38 -15.28 27.39
C ILE A 15 -17.34 -16.30 28.02
N LYS A 16 -18.24 -16.88 27.23
CA LYS A 16 -19.18 -17.91 27.67
C LYS A 16 -18.49 -19.19 28.13
N GLU A 17 -17.47 -19.64 27.42
CA GLU A 17 -16.68 -20.81 27.77
C GLU A 17 -15.90 -20.61 29.07
N ALA A 18 -15.21 -19.46 29.22
CA ALA A 18 -14.49 -19.10 30.44
C ALA A 18 -15.44 -19.03 31.65
N ARG A 19 -16.59 -18.37 31.49
CA ARG A 19 -17.61 -18.34 32.55
C ARG A 19 -18.07 -19.72 32.95
N LYS A 20 -18.36 -20.61 31.99
CA LYS A 20 -18.77 -21.99 32.28
C LYS A 20 -17.68 -22.80 32.97
N ALA A 21 -16.41 -22.60 32.57
CA ALA A 21 -15.28 -23.26 33.22
C ALA A 21 -15.16 -22.87 34.71
N LYS A 22 -15.45 -21.61 35.05
CA LYS A 22 -15.52 -21.12 36.44
C LYS A 22 -16.83 -21.51 37.15
N LYS A 23 -17.75 -22.21 36.46
CA LYS A 23 -19.06 -22.67 37.00
C LYS A 23 -19.93 -21.56 37.56
N ILE A 24 -19.84 -20.34 37.04
CA ILE A 24 -20.66 -19.20 37.44
C ILE A 24 -21.78 -18.93 36.42
N ASN A 25 -22.93 -18.43 36.89
CA ASN A 25 -24.04 -18.07 36.00
C ASN A 25 -23.88 -16.67 35.43
N GLN A 26 -24.69 -16.29 34.42
CA GLN A 26 -24.62 -14.97 33.79
C GLN A 26 -24.89 -13.83 34.78
N LYS A 27 -25.84 -14.02 35.72
CA LYS A 27 -26.20 -12.99 36.70
C LYS A 27 -25.01 -12.66 37.61
N SER A 28 -24.32 -13.68 38.11
CA SER A 28 -23.14 -13.52 38.98
C SER A 28 -21.97 -12.91 38.21
N LEU A 29 -21.75 -13.26 36.93
CA LEU A 29 -20.68 -12.62 36.15
C LEU A 29 -20.98 -11.16 35.85
N ALA A 30 -22.24 -10.82 35.59
CA ALA A 30 -22.64 -9.45 35.24
C ALA A 30 -22.73 -8.49 36.43
N GLU A 31 -22.82 -9.02 37.64
CA GLU A 31 -23.04 -8.22 38.86
C GLU A 31 -21.99 -7.12 39.04
N GLY A 32 -22.44 -5.86 39.17
CA GLY A 32 -21.58 -4.69 39.32
C GLY A 32 -20.83 -4.27 38.00
N ILE A 33 -21.02 -4.99 36.89
CA ILE A 33 -20.39 -4.65 35.61
C ILE A 33 -21.42 -4.21 34.56
N CYS A 34 -22.47 -5.04 34.35
CA CYS A 34 -23.49 -4.77 33.35
C CYS A 34 -24.79 -5.53 33.65
N SER A 35 -25.83 -5.30 32.84
CA SER A 35 -27.05 -6.11 32.97
C SER A 35 -26.84 -7.53 32.45
N GLN A 36 -27.59 -8.51 33.00
CA GLN A 36 -27.58 -9.89 32.49
C GLN A 36 -27.93 -9.95 30.99
N SER A 37 -28.84 -9.11 30.53
CA SER A 37 -29.21 -9.02 29.11
C SER A 37 -28.07 -8.53 28.23
N ALA A 38 -27.24 -7.58 28.72
CA ALA A 38 -26.06 -7.13 28.03
C ALA A 38 -25.02 -8.26 27.92
N LEU A 39 -24.75 -8.99 28.99
CA LEU A 39 -23.86 -10.15 28.98
C LEU A 39 -24.39 -11.25 28.04
N SER A 40 -25.69 -11.51 28.04
CA SER A 40 -26.30 -12.46 27.11
C SER A 40 -26.11 -12.06 25.64
N ASN A 41 -26.20 -10.77 25.32
CA ASN A 41 -25.91 -10.25 23.97
C ASN A 41 -24.42 -10.40 23.62
N ILE A 42 -23.51 -10.15 24.57
CA ILE A 42 -22.08 -10.38 24.39
C ILE A 42 -21.82 -11.86 24.07
N GLU A 43 -22.30 -12.79 24.91
CA GLU A 43 -22.03 -14.22 24.79
C GLU A 43 -22.64 -14.88 23.54
N ASN A 44 -23.85 -14.45 23.12
CA ASN A 44 -24.62 -15.14 22.08
C ASN A 44 -24.71 -14.38 20.76
N LYS A 45 -24.53 -13.04 20.77
CA LYS A 45 -24.64 -12.19 19.58
C LYS A 45 -23.36 -11.46 19.23
N ASN A 46 -22.30 -11.60 20.03
CA ASN A 46 -21.04 -10.88 19.85
C ASN A 46 -21.21 -9.34 19.85
N ILE A 47 -22.18 -8.82 20.63
CA ILE A 47 -22.48 -7.38 20.70
C ILE A 47 -22.08 -6.87 22.09
N CYS A 48 -21.07 -5.99 22.14
CA CYS A 48 -20.73 -5.20 23.30
C CYS A 48 -20.71 -3.72 22.90
N LYS A 49 -21.44 -2.90 23.60
CA LYS A 49 -21.56 -1.46 23.30
C LYS A 49 -20.47 -0.64 23.99
N ASP A 50 -19.91 -1.18 25.06
CA ASP A 50 -18.93 -0.51 25.91
C ASP A 50 -17.74 -1.44 26.11
N PHE A 51 -16.55 -0.93 25.76
CA PHE A 51 -15.31 -1.70 25.82
C PHE A 51 -14.85 -1.91 27.28
N ASP A 52 -15.16 -0.97 28.17
CA ASP A 52 -14.84 -1.09 29.59
C ASP A 52 -15.60 -2.25 30.24
N VAL A 53 -16.84 -2.50 29.79
CA VAL A 53 -17.62 -3.69 30.19
C VAL A 53 -16.92 -4.98 29.74
N LEU A 54 -16.36 -5.00 28.53
CA LEU A 54 -15.62 -6.18 28.05
C LEU A 54 -14.36 -6.43 28.89
N ILE A 55 -13.61 -5.38 29.18
CA ILE A 55 -12.39 -5.45 30.03
C ILE A 55 -12.77 -6.02 31.41
N ALA A 56 -13.74 -5.42 32.08
CA ALA A 56 -14.18 -5.85 33.43
C ALA A 56 -14.67 -7.31 33.47
N LEU A 57 -15.36 -7.77 32.41
CA LEU A 57 -15.76 -9.17 32.30
C LEU A 57 -14.56 -10.12 32.14
N CYS A 58 -13.58 -9.74 31.30
CA CYS A 58 -12.37 -10.51 31.09
C CYS A 58 -11.50 -10.57 32.35
N GLU A 59 -11.33 -9.47 33.07
CA GLU A 59 -10.64 -9.41 34.36
C GLU A 59 -11.29 -10.34 35.39
N ARG A 60 -12.63 -10.29 35.55
CA ARG A 60 -13.35 -11.17 36.46
C ARG A 60 -13.22 -12.64 36.09
N LEU A 61 -13.09 -12.94 34.81
CA LEU A 61 -12.88 -14.27 34.30
C LEU A 61 -11.41 -14.69 34.31
N GLU A 62 -10.47 -13.77 34.58
CA GLU A 62 -9.01 -14.01 34.51
C GLU A 62 -8.55 -14.49 33.13
N ILE A 63 -9.12 -13.89 32.08
CA ILE A 63 -8.72 -14.14 30.69
C ILE A 63 -8.24 -12.85 30.02
N ASN A 64 -7.38 -12.97 29.03
CA ASN A 64 -6.90 -11.80 28.29
C ASN A 64 -7.99 -11.26 27.38
N VAL A 65 -8.17 -9.92 27.38
CA VAL A 65 -9.12 -9.23 26.49
C VAL A 65 -8.81 -9.49 25.02
N GLU A 66 -7.52 -9.55 24.66
CA GLU A 66 -7.03 -9.84 23.30
C GLU A 66 -7.56 -11.18 22.77
N ASP A 67 -7.73 -12.17 23.64
CA ASP A 67 -8.31 -13.45 23.28
C ASP A 67 -9.82 -13.39 22.96
N CYS A 68 -10.50 -12.38 23.49
CA CYS A 68 -11.95 -12.19 23.34
C CYS A 68 -12.33 -11.24 22.20
N ILE A 69 -11.34 -10.74 21.45
CA ILE A 69 -11.54 -9.86 20.32
C ILE A 69 -10.91 -10.43 19.06
N THR A 70 -11.49 -10.09 17.90
CA THR A 70 -10.91 -10.43 16.60
C THR A 70 -10.86 -9.19 15.76
N GLU A 71 -9.82 -9.05 14.97
CA GLU A 71 -9.75 -7.99 13.96
C GLU A 71 -10.97 -8.10 13.03
N VAL A 72 -11.58 -6.96 12.73
CA VAL A 72 -12.58 -6.90 11.67
C VAL A 72 -11.87 -7.23 10.35
N GLU A 73 -12.49 -8.03 9.49
CA GLU A 73 -11.92 -8.44 8.20
C GLU A 73 -11.28 -7.29 7.42
N SER A 74 -11.89 -6.09 7.48
CA SER A 74 -11.34 -4.89 6.84
C SER A 74 -10.01 -4.45 7.44
N GLN A 75 -9.84 -4.52 8.75
CA GLN A 75 -8.59 -4.14 9.43
C GLN A 75 -7.50 -5.18 9.21
N TYR A 76 -7.84 -6.46 9.30
CA TYR A 76 -6.95 -7.55 8.93
C TYR A 76 -6.42 -7.39 7.50
N LEU A 77 -7.34 -7.16 6.54
CA LEU A 77 -6.99 -6.98 5.14
C LEU A 77 -6.09 -5.75 4.93
N ASP A 78 -6.44 -4.61 5.55
CA ASP A 78 -5.64 -3.38 5.42
C ASP A 78 -4.23 -3.57 6.00
N ASN A 79 -4.10 -4.19 7.17
CA ASN A 79 -2.80 -4.47 7.80
C ASN A 79 -1.97 -5.45 6.94
N ALA A 80 -2.60 -6.48 6.38
CA ALA A 80 -1.93 -7.42 5.48
C ALA A 80 -1.45 -6.73 4.19
N LEU A 81 -2.29 -5.87 3.59
CA LEU A 81 -1.95 -5.11 2.39
C LEU A 81 -0.87 -4.03 2.64
N LYS A 82 -0.81 -3.45 3.84
CA LYS A 82 0.31 -2.57 4.24
C LYS A 82 1.65 -3.31 4.22
N LYS A 83 1.69 -4.56 4.72
CA LYS A 83 2.89 -5.40 4.67
C LYS A 83 3.28 -5.75 3.23
N VAL A 84 2.32 -6.11 2.39
CA VAL A 84 2.56 -6.36 0.95
C VAL A 84 3.13 -5.10 0.27
N ASN A 85 2.54 -3.93 0.54
CA ASN A 85 3.01 -2.66 -0.01
C ASN A 85 4.46 -2.34 0.42
N ALA A 86 4.80 -2.55 1.69
CA ALA A 86 6.16 -2.33 2.19
C ALA A 86 7.19 -3.22 1.46
N LEU A 87 6.86 -4.48 1.20
CA LEU A 87 7.69 -5.39 0.40
C LEU A 87 7.83 -4.92 -1.05
N CYS A 88 6.74 -4.45 -1.66
CA CYS A 88 6.77 -3.92 -3.03
C CYS A 88 7.65 -2.66 -3.15
N ILE A 89 7.62 -1.76 -2.15
CA ILE A 89 8.48 -0.56 -2.11
C ILE A 89 9.96 -0.95 -2.03
N GLN A 90 10.30 -2.02 -1.31
CA GLN A 90 11.66 -2.53 -1.21
C GLN A 90 12.09 -3.43 -2.39
N LEU A 91 11.30 -3.49 -3.47
CA LEU A 91 11.49 -4.37 -4.64
C LEU A 91 11.53 -5.86 -4.30
N LYS A 92 11.05 -6.28 -3.13
CA LYS A 92 10.92 -7.68 -2.69
C LYS A 92 9.63 -8.31 -3.23
N HIS A 93 9.52 -8.35 -4.57
CA HIS A 93 8.27 -8.73 -5.24
C HIS A 93 7.89 -10.20 -5.05
N LYS A 94 8.86 -11.10 -4.94
CA LYS A 94 8.61 -12.54 -4.70
C LYS A 94 8.00 -12.75 -3.32
N GLU A 95 8.55 -12.11 -2.29
CA GLU A 95 8.05 -12.15 -0.92
C GLU A 95 6.66 -11.50 -0.83
N ALA A 96 6.44 -10.39 -1.54
CA ALA A 96 5.14 -9.74 -1.63
C ALA A 96 4.07 -10.66 -2.25
N TYR A 97 4.42 -11.41 -3.30
CA TYR A 97 3.53 -12.39 -3.92
C TYR A 97 3.19 -13.54 -2.95
N GLN A 98 4.17 -14.06 -2.20
CA GLN A 98 3.91 -15.09 -1.20
C GLN A 98 3.02 -14.56 -0.07
N ALA A 99 3.25 -13.33 0.38
CA ALA A 99 2.45 -12.71 1.42
C ALA A 99 0.98 -12.53 0.98
N ILE A 100 0.72 -12.03 -0.24
CA ILE A 100 -0.66 -11.81 -0.70
C ILE A 100 -1.42 -13.11 -0.94
N LYS A 101 -0.75 -14.20 -1.29
CA LYS A 101 -1.37 -15.53 -1.44
C LYS A 101 -1.97 -16.08 -0.14
N GLN A 102 -1.45 -15.64 1.00
CA GLN A 102 -1.95 -16.07 2.31
C GLN A 102 -3.17 -15.28 2.78
N ILE A 103 -3.54 -14.21 2.06
CA ILE A 103 -4.67 -13.36 2.46
C ILE A 103 -5.98 -14.03 2.07
N ASN A 104 -6.77 -14.40 3.08
CA ASN A 104 -8.12 -14.91 2.91
C ASN A 104 -9.11 -13.97 3.61
N PHE A 105 -10.13 -13.52 2.89
CA PHE A 105 -11.18 -12.66 3.44
C PHE A 105 -12.49 -12.83 2.68
N SER A 106 -13.62 -12.46 3.33
CA SER A 106 -14.92 -12.40 2.69
C SER A 106 -15.21 -11.00 2.17
N GLN A 107 -15.48 -10.87 0.89
CA GLN A 107 -15.79 -9.57 0.27
C GLN A 107 -17.05 -8.89 0.85
N LYS A 108 -17.93 -9.64 1.49
CA LYS A 108 -19.21 -9.12 2.02
C LYS A 108 -19.05 -8.06 3.10
N ASN A 109 -17.94 -8.09 3.86
CA ASN A 109 -17.70 -7.24 5.02
C ASN A 109 -16.56 -6.24 4.80
N VAL A 110 -16.07 -6.11 3.56
CA VAL A 110 -14.94 -5.26 3.21
C VAL A 110 -15.40 -4.13 2.30
N ASN A 111 -14.91 -2.92 2.55
CA ASN A 111 -15.24 -1.78 1.70
C ASN A 111 -14.54 -1.89 0.32
N LYS A 112 -15.08 -1.18 -0.66
CA LYS A 112 -14.61 -1.24 -2.04
C LYS A 112 -13.17 -0.78 -2.23
N GLU A 113 -12.74 0.22 -1.50
CA GLU A 113 -11.37 0.72 -1.59
C GLU A 113 -10.36 -0.38 -1.24
N LEU A 114 -10.61 -1.12 -0.17
CA LEU A 114 -9.78 -2.25 0.22
C LEU A 114 -9.84 -3.41 -0.79
N ILE A 115 -11.00 -3.63 -1.42
CA ILE A 115 -11.12 -4.64 -2.50
C ILE A 115 -10.28 -4.18 -3.71
N SER A 116 -10.40 -2.92 -4.15
CA SER A 116 -9.59 -2.37 -5.24
C SER A 116 -8.09 -2.41 -4.91
N LYS A 117 -7.73 -2.09 -3.66
CA LYS A 117 -6.36 -2.19 -3.14
C LYS A 117 -5.83 -3.63 -3.21
N PHE A 118 -6.63 -4.60 -2.78
CA PHE A 118 -6.27 -6.02 -2.89
C PHE A 118 -6.08 -6.46 -4.34
N LEU A 119 -7.01 -6.12 -5.23
CA LEU A 119 -6.93 -6.47 -6.66
C LEU A 119 -5.68 -5.88 -7.32
N PHE A 120 -5.38 -4.60 -7.02
CA PHE A 120 -4.16 -3.95 -7.49
C PHE A 120 -2.91 -4.70 -7.03
N PHE A 121 -2.75 -4.95 -5.72
CA PHE A 121 -1.56 -5.64 -5.22
C PHE A 121 -1.50 -7.09 -5.68
N LYS A 122 -2.63 -7.78 -5.81
CA LYS A 122 -2.66 -9.14 -6.34
C LYS A 122 -2.15 -9.18 -7.78
N GLY A 123 -2.64 -8.28 -8.64
CA GLY A 123 -2.15 -8.16 -10.01
C GLY A 123 -0.69 -7.73 -10.10
N LEU A 124 -0.29 -6.70 -9.34
CA LEU A 124 1.10 -6.21 -9.33
C LEU A 124 2.10 -7.30 -8.90
N THR A 125 1.77 -8.03 -7.85
CA THR A 125 2.66 -9.08 -7.32
C THR A 125 2.66 -10.34 -8.19
N SER A 126 1.55 -10.67 -8.85
CA SER A 126 1.51 -11.73 -9.88
C SER A 126 2.43 -11.38 -11.04
N LEU A 127 2.44 -10.12 -11.48
CA LEU A 127 3.31 -9.64 -12.56
C LEU A 127 4.79 -9.67 -12.15
N LEU A 128 5.15 -8.95 -11.07
CA LEU A 128 6.55 -8.69 -10.72
C LEU A 128 7.16 -9.78 -9.82
N GLY A 129 6.35 -10.50 -9.06
CA GLY A 129 6.81 -11.51 -8.11
C GLY A 129 6.73 -12.94 -8.62
N ASN A 130 5.77 -13.24 -9.49
CA ASN A 130 5.53 -14.58 -10.04
C ASN A 130 5.74 -14.65 -11.57
N ASN A 131 5.92 -13.52 -12.23
CA ASN A 131 6.00 -13.41 -13.69
C ASN A 131 4.80 -14.04 -14.44
N ASP A 132 3.62 -14.02 -13.79
CA ASP A 132 2.37 -14.52 -14.35
C ASP A 132 1.58 -13.36 -14.94
N GLN A 133 1.78 -13.12 -16.23
CA GLN A 133 1.17 -12.00 -16.94
C GLN A 133 -0.35 -12.16 -17.13
N GLU A 134 -0.84 -13.39 -17.25
CA GLU A 134 -2.26 -13.67 -17.44
C GLU A 134 -3.03 -13.42 -16.11
N GLU A 135 -2.55 -14.00 -15.00
CA GLU A 135 -3.10 -13.74 -13.68
C GLU A 135 -3.06 -12.25 -13.36
N ALA A 136 -1.93 -11.59 -13.64
CA ALA A 136 -1.75 -10.16 -13.42
C ALA A 136 -2.78 -9.32 -14.18
N LEU A 137 -2.89 -9.53 -15.50
CA LEU A 137 -3.82 -8.78 -16.35
C LEU A 137 -5.27 -8.94 -15.86
N ASN A 138 -5.70 -10.16 -15.52
CA ASN A 138 -7.04 -10.43 -15.00
C ASN A 138 -7.34 -9.62 -13.72
N TYR A 139 -6.42 -9.62 -12.74
CA TYR A 139 -6.62 -8.86 -11.50
C TYR A 139 -6.53 -7.35 -11.71
N LEU A 140 -5.59 -6.87 -12.54
CA LEU A 140 -5.44 -5.44 -12.82
C LEU A 140 -6.63 -4.88 -13.58
N LEU A 141 -7.17 -5.59 -14.57
CA LEU A 141 -8.37 -5.15 -15.27
C LEU A 141 -9.59 -5.12 -14.36
N LYS A 142 -9.77 -6.12 -13.48
CA LYS A 142 -10.82 -6.09 -12.44
C LYS A 142 -10.60 -4.92 -11.47
N GLY A 143 -9.36 -4.69 -11.07
CA GLY A 143 -8.99 -3.58 -10.16
C GLY A 143 -9.19 -2.20 -10.79
N SER A 144 -9.12 -2.08 -12.12
CA SER A 144 -9.31 -0.80 -12.83
C SER A 144 -10.79 -0.40 -13.01
N GLN A 145 -11.73 -1.32 -12.79
CA GLN A 145 -13.17 -1.05 -12.93
C GLN A 145 -13.70 -0.22 -11.77
N SER A 146 -14.58 0.72 -12.07
CA SER A 146 -15.10 1.69 -11.10
C SER A 146 -16.62 1.89 -11.28
N ASP A 147 -17.43 0.91 -10.84
CA ASP A 147 -18.89 0.97 -10.95
C ASP A 147 -19.56 1.89 -9.91
N GLN A 148 -18.88 2.30 -8.84
CA GLN A 148 -19.48 3.06 -7.72
C GLN A 148 -18.53 4.08 -7.08
N GLY A 149 -17.69 4.72 -7.87
CA GLY A 149 -16.73 5.72 -7.42
C GLY A 149 -15.28 5.30 -7.62
N LEU A 150 -14.49 6.24 -8.12
CA LEU A 150 -13.09 6.04 -8.46
C LEU A 150 -12.22 6.07 -7.19
N THR A 151 -11.42 5.03 -6.99
CA THR A 151 -10.37 4.99 -5.96
C THR A 151 -9.00 5.15 -6.60
N ILE A 152 -7.99 5.54 -5.83
CA ILE A 152 -6.60 5.62 -6.33
C ILE A 152 -6.11 4.25 -6.82
N TYR A 153 -6.60 3.15 -6.25
CA TYR A 153 -6.20 1.80 -6.65
C TYR A 153 -6.76 1.38 -8.02
N ASN A 154 -7.86 1.99 -8.47
CA ASN A 154 -8.33 1.82 -9.87
C ASN A 154 -7.34 2.48 -10.84
N VAL A 155 -6.85 3.68 -10.50
CA VAL A 155 -5.83 4.40 -11.29
C VAL A 155 -4.51 3.61 -11.31
N LEU A 156 -4.06 3.15 -10.14
CA LEU A 156 -2.84 2.34 -10.01
C LEU A 156 -2.94 1.01 -10.78
N SER A 157 -4.13 0.42 -10.85
CA SER A 157 -4.35 -0.80 -11.64
C SER A 157 -4.18 -0.55 -13.13
N LEU A 158 -4.71 0.57 -13.66
CA LEU A 158 -4.46 0.98 -15.05
C LEU A 158 -2.98 1.24 -15.31
N ASN A 159 -2.31 1.94 -14.39
CA ASN A 159 -0.89 2.21 -14.47
C ASN A 159 -0.06 0.92 -14.50
N ALA A 160 -0.43 -0.07 -13.68
CA ALA A 160 0.23 -1.37 -13.66
C ALA A 160 -0.04 -2.22 -14.92
N VAL A 161 -1.17 -2.03 -15.62
CA VAL A 161 -1.36 -2.60 -16.98
C VAL A 161 -0.37 -1.97 -17.95
N GLY A 162 -0.07 -0.68 -17.81
CA GLY A 162 1.01 -0.03 -18.55
C GLY A 162 2.36 -0.72 -18.30
N THR A 163 2.70 -0.99 -17.05
CA THR A 163 3.91 -1.74 -16.67
C THR A 163 3.95 -3.16 -17.29
N LEU A 164 2.80 -3.85 -17.36
CA LEU A 164 2.72 -5.17 -18.01
C LEU A 164 3.09 -5.07 -19.48
N HIS A 165 2.53 -4.11 -20.22
CA HIS A 165 2.86 -3.90 -21.63
C HIS A 165 4.31 -3.40 -21.84
N GLU A 166 4.85 -2.60 -20.91
CA GLU A 166 6.26 -2.19 -20.89
C GLU A 166 7.18 -3.43 -20.83
N LEU A 167 6.92 -4.35 -19.89
CA LEU A 167 7.67 -5.60 -19.77
C LEU A 167 7.56 -6.50 -21.01
N GLN A 168 6.44 -6.43 -21.74
CA GLN A 168 6.26 -7.08 -23.05
C GLN A 168 6.95 -6.34 -24.20
N LYS A 169 7.59 -5.19 -23.92
CA LYS A 169 8.17 -4.27 -24.92
C LYS A 169 7.12 -3.73 -25.92
N ASN A 170 5.86 -3.79 -25.55
CA ASN A 170 4.77 -3.19 -26.32
C ASN A 170 4.56 -1.72 -25.86
N TYR A 171 5.54 -0.88 -26.16
CA TYR A 171 5.59 0.51 -25.70
C TYR A 171 4.41 1.35 -26.16
N SER A 172 3.82 1.03 -27.32
CA SER A 172 2.62 1.74 -27.82
C SER A 172 1.42 1.53 -26.88
N GLN A 173 1.16 0.29 -26.47
CA GLN A 173 0.09 -0.03 -25.53
C GLN A 173 0.44 0.46 -24.12
N ALA A 174 1.68 0.32 -23.69
CA ALA A 174 2.15 0.83 -22.40
C ALA A 174 1.84 2.33 -22.28
N LYS A 175 2.19 3.13 -23.29
CA LYS A 175 1.91 4.58 -23.33
C LYS A 175 0.42 4.88 -23.15
N VAL A 176 -0.46 4.17 -23.87
CA VAL A 176 -1.92 4.36 -23.76
C VAL A 176 -2.41 4.16 -22.32
N TYR A 177 -1.91 3.13 -21.61
CA TYR A 177 -2.35 2.85 -20.25
C TYR A 177 -1.75 3.80 -19.23
N TYR A 178 -0.49 4.21 -19.40
CA TYR A 178 0.13 5.22 -18.55
C TYR A 178 -0.59 6.58 -18.70
N ASP A 179 -0.82 7.05 -19.93
CA ASP A 179 -1.53 8.30 -20.18
C ASP A 179 -2.96 8.26 -19.66
N LYS A 180 -3.66 7.13 -19.85
CA LYS A 180 -5.01 6.94 -19.32
C LYS A 180 -5.01 6.97 -17.79
N SER A 181 -4.00 6.41 -17.12
CA SER A 181 -3.90 6.48 -15.66
C SER A 181 -3.73 7.91 -15.16
N VAL A 182 -2.93 8.73 -15.84
CA VAL A 182 -2.76 10.15 -15.53
C VAL A 182 -4.08 10.91 -15.73
N GLN A 183 -4.76 10.71 -16.85
CA GLN A 183 -6.06 11.33 -17.13
C GLN A 183 -7.11 10.95 -16.06
N PHE A 184 -7.15 9.70 -15.61
CA PHE A 184 -8.07 9.28 -14.56
C PHE A 184 -7.74 9.91 -13.21
N LEU A 185 -6.47 10.21 -12.93
CA LEU A 185 -6.08 10.90 -11.70
C LEU A 185 -6.65 12.33 -11.62
N GLU A 186 -6.87 13.00 -12.73
CA GLU A 186 -7.47 14.35 -12.76
C GLU A 186 -8.86 14.41 -12.12
N ASN A 187 -9.60 13.28 -12.09
CA ASN A 187 -10.90 13.20 -11.42
C ASN A 187 -10.81 13.41 -9.89
N PHE A 188 -9.62 13.31 -9.29
CA PHE A 188 -9.39 13.64 -7.88
C PHE A 188 -9.31 15.16 -7.62
N LYS A 189 -9.46 16.02 -8.65
CA LYS A 189 -9.52 17.49 -8.55
C LYS A 189 -8.35 18.06 -7.74
N TYR A 190 -7.14 17.62 -8.03
CA TYR A 190 -5.87 18.04 -7.39
C TYR A 190 -5.72 17.70 -5.89
N LYS A 191 -6.63 16.91 -5.31
CA LYS A 191 -6.47 16.32 -3.97
C LYS A 191 -5.94 14.90 -4.10
N TYR A 192 -4.75 14.77 -4.62
CA TYR A 192 -4.14 13.48 -4.86
C TYR A 192 -3.73 12.82 -3.53
N PRO A 193 -4.08 11.54 -3.29
CA PRO A 193 -3.54 10.79 -2.17
C PRO A 193 -2.07 10.45 -2.42
N GLN A 194 -1.33 10.15 -1.36
CA GLN A 194 0.11 9.86 -1.44
C GLN A 194 0.46 8.71 -2.42
N GLU A 195 -0.48 7.79 -2.65
CA GLU A 195 -0.31 6.68 -3.59
C GLU A 195 -0.11 7.15 -5.04
N ALA A 196 -0.49 8.38 -5.36
CA ALA A 196 -0.21 8.99 -6.65
C ALA A 196 1.30 9.16 -6.92
N CYS A 197 2.13 9.25 -5.88
CA CYS A 197 3.59 9.25 -6.03
C CYS A 197 4.09 8.02 -6.80
N ARG A 198 3.55 6.82 -6.49
CA ARG A 198 3.89 5.58 -7.22
C ARG A 198 3.49 5.67 -8.68
N MET A 199 2.28 6.17 -8.96
CA MET A 199 1.79 6.31 -10.34
C MET A 199 2.70 7.24 -11.14
N PHE A 200 3.06 8.40 -10.59
CA PHE A 200 3.94 9.35 -11.26
C PHE A 200 5.35 8.79 -11.44
N TYR A 201 5.89 8.09 -10.45
CA TYR A 201 7.18 7.39 -10.59
C TYR A 201 7.16 6.38 -11.74
N ASN A 202 6.17 5.47 -11.78
CA ASN A 202 6.09 4.47 -12.85
C ASN A 202 5.96 5.12 -14.22
N THR A 203 5.15 6.19 -14.31
CA THR A 203 4.96 6.93 -15.56
C THR A 203 6.25 7.64 -15.98
N ALA A 204 6.95 8.29 -15.06
CA ALA A 204 8.23 8.93 -15.32
C ALA A 204 9.26 7.91 -15.82
N LYS A 205 9.41 6.79 -15.10
CA LYS A 205 10.31 5.69 -15.48
C LYS A 205 10.02 5.16 -16.89
N PHE A 206 8.74 4.97 -17.25
CA PHE A 206 8.35 4.56 -18.59
C PHE A 206 8.78 5.58 -19.66
N TYR A 207 8.53 6.87 -19.42
CA TYR A 207 8.95 7.91 -20.36
C TYR A 207 10.47 8.03 -20.47
N SER A 208 11.22 7.79 -19.38
CA SER A 208 12.69 7.65 -19.42
C SER A 208 13.13 6.49 -20.32
N GLU A 209 12.47 5.33 -20.22
CA GLU A 209 12.80 4.14 -21.02
C GLU A 209 12.59 4.39 -22.52
N ILE A 210 11.55 5.11 -22.91
CA ILE A 210 11.32 5.49 -24.31
C ILE A 210 12.06 6.77 -24.74
N LYS A 211 12.96 7.29 -23.89
CA LYS A 211 13.80 8.48 -24.10
C LYS A 211 13.04 9.80 -24.31
N GLU A 212 11.82 9.88 -23.83
CA GLU A 212 11.04 11.13 -23.74
C GLU A 212 11.36 11.82 -22.40
N TYR A 213 12.63 12.28 -22.24
CA TYR A 213 13.19 12.73 -20.94
C TYR A 213 12.48 13.95 -20.35
N GLU A 214 12.02 14.91 -21.18
CA GLU A 214 11.25 16.07 -20.70
C GLU A 214 9.92 15.64 -20.08
N ASN A 215 9.23 14.67 -20.68
CA ASN A 215 8.00 14.13 -20.13
C ASN A 215 8.27 13.37 -18.82
N ALA A 216 9.35 12.59 -18.78
CA ALA A 216 9.76 11.87 -17.59
C ALA A 216 10.11 12.83 -16.43
N LEU A 217 10.86 13.91 -16.72
CA LEU A 217 11.17 14.95 -15.75
C LEU A 217 9.89 15.61 -15.20
N ASN A 218 8.96 16.01 -16.07
CA ASN A 218 7.69 16.61 -15.66
C ASN A 218 6.87 15.67 -14.75
N TYR A 219 6.81 14.36 -15.04
CA TYR A 219 6.07 13.42 -14.19
C TYR A 219 6.78 13.16 -12.85
N SER A 220 8.11 13.09 -12.81
CA SER A 220 8.84 12.96 -11.54
C SER A 220 8.61 14.19 -10.65
N GLU A 221 8.62 15.40 -11.22
CA GLU A 221 8.34 16.65 -10.49
C GLU A 221 6.90 16.72 -9.96
N LYS A 222 5.90 16.30 -10.74
CA LYS A 222 4.51 16.16 -10.26
C LYS A 222 4.41 15.18 -9.10
N GLY A 223 5.12 14.06 -9.14
CA GLY A 223 5.19 13.12 -8.02
C GLY A 223 5.80 13.74 -6.77
N LEU A 224 6.88 14.50 -6.90
CA LEU A 224 7.52 15.25 -5.81
C LEU A 224 6.61 16.34 -5.24
N GLU A 225 5.79 16.98 -6.08
CA GLU A 225 4.77 17.94 -5.64
C GLU A 225 3.70 17.25 -4.78
N VAL A 226 3.20 16.09 -5.20
CA VAL A 226 2.28 15.28 -4.38
C VAL A 226 2.91 14.90 -3.04
N ALA A 227 4.18 14.46 -3.04
CA ALA A 227 4.89 14.12 -1.81
C ALA A 227 4.95 15.31 -0.84
N ARG A 228 5.23 16.53 -1.34
CA ARG A 228 5.22 17.76 -0.53
C ARG A 228 3.83 18.08 0.02
N HIS A 229 2.79 18.04 -0.82
CA HIS A 229 1.41 18.34 -0.41
C HIS A 229 0.88 17.36 0.62
N CYS A 230 1.19 16.08 0.49
CA CYS A 230 0.78 15.03 1.43
C CYS A 230 1.70 14.94 2.66
N SER A 231 2.80 15.71 2.71
CA SER A 231 3.84 15.59 3.75
C SER A 231 4.28 14.14 3.95
N THR A 232 4.55 13.43 2.84
CA THR A 232 4.88 12.01 2.83
C THR A 232 6.23 11.75 2.20
N SER A 233 6.90 10.69 2.64
CA SER A 233 8.10 10.13 2.02
C SER A 233 7.81 8.95 1.09
N TYR A 234 6.55 8.67 0.80
CA TYR A 234 6.15 7.55 -0.04
C TYR A 234 6.68 7.72 -1.47
N PHE A 235 7.54 6.83 -1.93
CA PHE A 235 8.25 6.87 -3.22
C PHE A 235 9.20 8.07 -3.41
N LEU A 236 9.60 8.75 -2.35
CA LEU A 236 10.41 9.98 -2.44
C LEU A 236 11.77 9.72 -3.08
N GLU A 237 12.50 8.68 -2.63
CA GLU A 237 13.81 8.31 -3.15
C GLU A 237 13.77 7.87 -4.62
N TYR A 238 12.69 7.24 -5.02
CA TYR A 238 12.47 6.83 -6.41
C TYR A 238 12.20 8.02 -7.34
N LEU A 239 11.37 8.96 -6.89
CA LEU A 239 11.06 10.18 -7.66
C LEU A 239 12.24 11.11 -7.78
N LEU A 240 13.05 11.25 -6.72
CA LEU A 240 14.29 12.02 -6.75
C LEU A 240 15.30 11.39 -7.71
N TYR A 241 15.42 10.07 -7.69
CA TYR A 241 16.28 9.35 -8.63
C TYR A 241 15.84 9.54 -10.09
N GLU A 242 14.56 9.38 -10.40
CA GLU A 242 14.05 9.60 -11.76
C GLU A 242 14.26 11.05 -12.21
N LYS A 243 14.04 12.02 -11.33
CA LYS A 243 14.34 13.44 -11.62
C LYS A 243 15.81 13.61 -11.96
N ALA A 244 16.72 13.11 -11.10
CA ALA A 244 18.16 13.22 -11.31
C ALA A 244 18.62 12.58 -12.62
N TYR A 245 18.12 11.37 -12.91
CA TYR A 245 18.44 10.65 -14.13
C TYR A 245 18.01 11.42 -15.39
N ASN A 246 16.80 11.97 -15.39
CA ASN A 246 16.29 12.69 -16.55
C ASN A 246 16.96 14.07 -16.72
N LEU A 247 17.29 14.78 -15.64
CA LEU A 247 18.13 15.98 -15.71
C LEU A 247 19.48 15.67 -16.37
N TYR A 248 20.16 14.60 -15.94
CA TYR A 248 21.41 14.17 -16.54
C TYR A 248 21.27 13.86 -18.03
N LYS A 249 20.20 13.17 -18.43
CA LYS A 249 19.93 12.84 -19.86
C LYS A 249 19.61 14.08 -20.72
N LEU A 250 19.19 15.16 -20.11
CA LEU A 250 18.91 16.46 -20.74
C LEU A 250 20.11 17.42 -20.67
N ASP A 251 21.30 16.92 -20.30
CA ASP A 251 22.51 17.74 -20.10
C ASP A 251 22.34 18.89 -19.09
N GLN A 252 21.46 18.68 -18.09
CA GLN A 252 21.20 19.63 -17.00
C GLN A 252 21.93 19.22 -15.71
N PRO A 253 22.21 20.16 -14.78
CA PRO A 253 22.82 19.84 -13.51
C PRO A 253 21.98 18.85 -12.70
N ALA A 254 22.53 17.66 -12.42
CA ALA A 254 21.81 16.54 -11.80
C ALA A 254 22.47 16.02 -10.51
N LYS A 255 23.72 16.44 -10.23
CA LYS A 255 24.52 15.86 -9.14
C LYS A 255 23.87 16.01 -7.78
N GLU A 256 23.32 17.18 -7.47
CA GLU A 256 22.65 17.45 -6.20
C GLU A 256 21.40 16.58 -6.02
N ASP A 257 20.61 16.40 -7.08
CA ASP A 257 19.40 15.55 -7.05
C ASP A 257 19.77 14.08 -6.83
N TYR A 258 20.88 13.59 -7.43
CA TYR A 258 21.42 12.25 -7.14
C TYR A 258 21.87 12.10 -5.68
N GLU A 259 22.54 13.10 -5.12
CA GLU A 259 22.98 13.11 -3.72
C GLU A 259 21.77 13.07 -2.77
N GLN A 260 20.69 13.81 -3.07
CA GLN A 260 19.45 13.77 -2.32
C GLN A 260 18.78 12.38 -2.42
N ALA A 261 18.67 11.81 -3.62
CA ALA A 261 18.12 10.46 -3.81
C ALA A 261 18.90 9.42 -3.00
N LEU A 262 20.24 9.49 -3.03
CA LEU A 262 21.14 8.62 -2.28
C LEU A 262 20.93 8.75 -0.77
N LEU A 263 20.77 9.98 -0.26
CA LEU A 263 20.54 10.25 1.16
C LEU A 263 19.24 9.58 1.65
N PHE A 264 18.14 9.79 0.93
CA PHE A 264 16.84 9.18 1.30
C PHE A 264 16.83 7.67 1.13
N ALA A 265 17.43 7.13 0.07
CA ALA A 265 17.53 5.70 -0.12
C ALA A 265 18.33 5.01 1.01
N LYS A 266 19.40 5.64 1.50
CA LYS A 266 20.16 5.19 2.68
C LYS A 266 19.32 5.26 3.96
N TYR A 267 18.63 6.40 4.17
CA TYR A 267 17.81 6.61 5.36
C TYR A 267 16.69 5.56 5.48
N PHE A 268 16.03 5.23 4.37
CA PHE A 268 14.98 4.20 4.32
C PHE A 268 15.51 2.78 4.17
N GLN A 269 16.83 2.59 4.13
CA GLN A 269 17.48 1.27 3.95
C GLN A 269 16.93 0.52 2.72
N ASN A 270 16.67 1.25 1.63
CA ASN A 270 16.13 0.68 0.41
C ASN A 270 17.27 0.22 -0.52
N GLU A 271 17.78 -1.01 -0.23
CA GLU A 271 18.89 -1.60 -0.98
C GLU A 271 18.59 -1.77 -2.48
N GLY A 272 17.31 -1.94 -2.83
CA GLY A 272 16.88 -2.09 -4.21
C GLY A 272 17.26 -0.90 -5.07
N ILE A 273 16.91 0.32 -4.65
CA ILE A 273 17.21 1.54 -5.41
C ILE A 273 18.66 2.03 -5.17
N LEU A 274 19.24 1.76 -4.01
CA LEU A 274 20.61 2.16 -3.67
C LEU A 274 21.64 1.71 -4.71
N THR A 275 21.48 0.48 -5.20
CA THR A 275 22.39 -0.09 -6.20
C THR A 275 22.36 0.69 -7.51
N TYR A 276 21.17 1.07 -7.99
CA TYR A 276 21.01 1.86 -9.21
C TYR A 276 21.62 3.26 -9.05
N ILE A 277 21.29 3.95 -7.96
CA ILE A 277 21.79 5.31 -7.69
C ILE A 277 23.32 5.33 -7.64
N LYS A 278 23.94 4.37 -6.93
CA LYS A 278 25.40 4.29 -6.82
C LYS A 278 26.06 4.04 -8.18
N ASN A 279 25.53 3.09 -8.95
CA ASN A 279 26.07 2.77 -10.28
C ASN A 279 26.02 3.99 -11.21
N ASP A 280 24.94 4.75 -11.18
CA ASP A 280 24.81 5.95 -11.99
C ASP A 280 25.78 7.05 -11.54
N ILE A 281 25.88 7.30 -10.22
CA ILE A 281 26.84 8.27 -9.68
C ILE A 281 28.28 7.93 -10.09
N ASP A 282 28.66 6.65 -9.98
CA ASP A 282 29.98 6.18 -10.37
C ASP A 282 30.22 6.33 -11.87
N THR A 283 29.21 6.02 -12.67
CA THR A 283 29.29 6.09 -14.14
C THR A 283 29.32 7.53 -14.66
N PHE A 284 28.45 8.39 -14.11
CA PHE A 284 28.20 9.72 -14.67
C PHE A 284 29.12 10.80 -14.12
N PHE A 285 29.62 10.65 -12.88
CA PHE A 285 30.33 11.73 -12.20
C PHE A 285 31.76 11.37 -11.77
N ARG A 286 32.15 10.09 -11.63
CA ARG A 286 33.52 9.71 -11.27
C ARG A 286 34.40 9.55 -12.47
N ASN A 287 33.93 8.95 -13.57
CA ASN A 287 34.74 8.75 -14.78
C ASN A 287 35.03 10.05 -15.54
N SER A 288 34.20 11.09 -15.39
CA SER A 288 34.42 12.41 -16.00
C SER A 288 35.53 13.23 -15.31
N THR A 289 35.99 12.85 -14.12
CA THR A 289 37.11 13.51 -13.43
C THR A 289 38.47 13.00 -13.88
N GLU A 290 38.58 11.79 -14.42
CA GLU A 290 39.83 11.21 -14.93
C GLU A 290 40.17 11.71 -16.36
N GLU A 291 39.16 11.95 -17.22
CA GLU A 291 39.36 12.47 -18.56
C GLU A 291 39.75 13.96 -18.61
N ASN A 292 39.47 14.75 -17.56
CA ASN A 292 39.85 16.16 -17.48
C ASN A 292 41.25 16.41 -16.83
N GLN A 293 41.99 15.32 -16.51
CA GLN A 293 43.34 15.40 -15.95
C GLN A 293 44.44 14.88 -16.90
N MET A 294 44.11 14.53 -18.14
CA MET A 294 45.06 14.23 -19.21
C MET A 294 45.04 15.36 -20.25
#